data_022102c14a75428df5f9fb7c2fcb793d
#
_entry.id   022102c14a75428df5f9fb7c2fcb793d
#
_cell.length_a   1.000
_cell.length_b   1.000
_cell.length_c   1.000
_cell.angle_alpha   90.00
_cell.angle_beta   90.00
_cell.angle_gamma   90.00
#
_symmetry.space_group_name_H-M   'P 1'
#
loop_
_entity.id
_entity.type
_entity.pdbx_description
1 polymer ?
#
loop_
_entity_poly.entity_id
_entity_poly.type
_entity_poly.pdbx_seq_one_letter_code
_entity_poly.pdbx_strand_id
1 'polypeptide(L)'
;MATSRDNFALDWIKSELLETLNQARQSLEAYAETLEQGPSAEGDSPAGSLHDCLNSMHQAHGTLVMLELTGVTLLADHLERVATALSEDRLKDVPAACQTLMQGILELPGYLDELQAGLPDSTSPMLPLVYELRVYLDETPIVDQNSVASLSGVFGDTAVQRFSAIDGVD
;
A
#
# COMPACT_ATOMS: atom_id res chain seq x y z
N MET A 1 -14.94 20.57 11.71
CA MET A 1 -13.82 21.03 12.55
C MET A 1 -13.19 19.79 13.18
N ALA A 2 -12.09 19.29 12.61
CA ALA A 2 -11.26 18.34 13.30
C ALA A 2 -10.79 19.02 14.58
N THR A 3 -11.13 18.45 15.72
CA THR A 3 -10.84 19.04 17.01
C THR A 3 -9.34 19.04 17.26
N SER A 4 -8.83 20.05 17.90
CA SER A 4 -7.42 20.21 18.31
C SER A 4 -6.85 18.96 19.02
N ARG A 5 -7.72 18.07 19.53
CA ARG A 5 -7.35 16.79 20.14
C ARG A 5 -6.88 15.74 19.13
N ASP A 6 -7.47 15.70 17.95
CA ASP A 6 -7.13 14.70 16.93
C ASP A 6 -5.74 14.99 16.35
N ASN A 7 -5.38 16.27 16.21
CA ASN A 7 -4.04 16.67 15.77
C ASN A 7 -2.95 16.32 16.80
N PHE A 8 -3.22 16.44 18.09
CA PHE A 8 -2.24 16.07 19.13
C PHE A 8 -2.00 14.56 19.17
N ALA A 9 -3.05 13.75 19.00
CA ALA A 9 -2.90 12.30 18.96
C ALA A 9 -2.07 11.87 17.75
N LEU A 10 -2.33 12.47 16.58
CA LEU A 10 -1.57 12.20 15.36
C LEU A 10 -0.11 12.64 15.49
N ASP A 11 0.17 13.82 16.07
CA ASP A 11 1.53 14.31 16.28
C ASP A 11 2.36 13.39 17.16
N TRP A 12 1.75 12.89 18.23
CA TRP A 12 2.44 12.03 19.18
C TRP A 12 2.73 10.64 18.59
N ILE A 13 1.75 10.06 17.88
CA ILE A 13 1.87 8.72 17.30
C ILE A 13 2.66 8.77 15.99
N LYS A 14 2.69 9.90 15.29
CA LYS A 14 3.36 10.06 14.01
C LYS A 14 4.85 9.68 14.06
N SER A 15 5.56 10.12 15.10
CA SER A 15 6.98 9.78 15.26
C SER A 15 7.22 8.27 15.37
N GLU A 16 6.38 7.58 16.12
CA GLU A 16 6.41 6.11 16.26
C GLU A 16 6.09 5.43 14.94
N LEU A 17 5.06 5.93 14.25
CA LEU A 17 4.65 5.41 12.96
C LEU A 17 5.72 5.58 11.88
N LEU A 18 6.38 6.75 11.84
CA LEU A 18 7.49 7.02 10.92
C LEU A 18 8.70 6.11 11.20
N GLU A 19 9.00 5.84 12.46
CA GLU A 19 10.05 4.88 12.83
C GLU A 19 9.71 3.46 12.38
N THR A 20 8.46 3.04 12.58
CA THR A 20 7.97 1.72 12.14
C THR A 20 8.04 1.59 10.60
N LEU A 21 7.64 2.62 9.86
CA LEU A 21 7.75 2.65 8.39
C LEU A 21 9.20 2.64 7.92
N ASN A 22 10.10 3.32 8.63
CA ASN A 22 11.53 3.29 8.33
C ASN A 22 12.13 1.89 8.55
N GLN A 23 11.73 1.19 9.60
CA GLN A 23 12.11 -0.21 9.83
C GLN A 23 11.60 -1.12 8.70
N ALA A 24 10.35 -0.96 8.28
CA ALA A 24 9.81 -1.69 7.13
C ALA A 24 10.63 -1.45 5.86
N ARG A 25 10.99 -0.19 5.58
CA ARG A 25 11.82 0.19 4.45
C ARG A 25 13.20 -0.49 4.49
N GLN A 26 13.90 -0.40 5.61
CA GLN A 26 15.22 -1.01 5.78
C GLN A 26 15.19 -2.53 5.61
N SER A 27 14.19 -3.18 6.18
CA SER A 27 14.02 -4.62 6.07
C SER A 27 13.70 -5.05 4.63
N LEU A 28 12.91 -4.26 3.91
CA LEU A 28 12.61 -4.51 2.50
C LEU A 28 13.82 -4.27 1.59
N GLU A 29 14.64 -3.25 1.88
CA GLU A 29 15.91 -3.01 1.17
C GLU A 29 16.85 -4.20 1.35
N ALA A 30 17.04 -4.68 2.58
CA ALA A 30 17.86 -5.84 2.86
C ALA A 30 17.37 -7.10 2.12
N TYR A 31 16.05 -7.30 2.06
CA TYR A 31 15.47 -8.39 1.28
C TYR A 31 15.73 -8.23 -0.22
N ALA A 32 15.53 -7.05 -0.79
CA ALA A 32 15.75 -6.76 -2.20
C ALA A 32 17.24 -6.97 -2.60
N GLU A 33 18.17 -6.55 -1.74
CA GLU A 33 19.61 -6.78 -1.95
C GLU A 33 19.95 -8.29 -2.02
N THR A 34 19.32 -9.11 -1.21
CA THR A 34 19.52 -10.56 -1.26
C THR A 34 19.00 -11.19 -2.55
N LEU A 35 17.97 -10.60 -3.17
CA LEU A 35 17.47 -11.06 -4.47
C LEU A 35 18.46 -10.77 -5.61
N GLU A 36 19.20 -9.66 -5.52
CA GLU A 36 20.17 -9.24 -6.54
C GLU A 36 21.52 -9.95 -6.38
N GLN A 37 21.99 -10.10 -5.17
CA GLN A 37 23.35 -10.59 -4.86
C GLN A 37 23.42 -12.08 -4.51
N GLY A 38 22.26 -12.70 -4.27
CA GLY A 38 22.18 -14.06 -3.72
C GLY A 38 22.45 -14.10 -2.21
N PRO A 39 22.25 -15.26 -1.55
CA PRO A 39 22.41 -15.39 -0.11
C PRO A 39 23.86 -15.15 0.29
N SER A 40 24.12 -14.07 1.01
CA SER A 40 25.44 -13.81 1.63
C SER A 40 25.69 -14.78 2.78
N ALA A 41 26.91 -15.27 2.89
CA ALA A 41 27.29 -16.20 3.96
C ALA A 41 27.32 -15.55 5.37
N GLU A 42 27.19 -14.23 5.45
CA GLU A 42 27.20 -13.44 6.69
C GLU A 42 26.06 -12.40 6.63
N GLY A 43 24.90 -12.74 7.15
CA GLY A 43 23.81 -11.76 7.25
C GLY A 43 22.45 -12.41 7.48
N ASP A 44 21.47 -11.59 7.72
CA ASP A 44 20.08 -11.97 7.92
C ASP A 44 19.58 -12.82 6.74
N SER A 45 18.86 -13.88 7.04
CA SER A 45 18.25 -14.67 5.97
C SER A 45 17.21 -13.82 5.23
N PRO A 46 17.07 -13.97 3.91
CA PRO A 46 16.05 -13.24 3.14
C PRO A 46 14.65 -13.36 3.75
N ALA A 47 14.33 -14.52 4.28
CA ALA A 47 13.08 -14.79 4.97
C ALA A 47 12.95 -13.97 6.28
N GLY A 48 14.05 -13.76 7.01
CA GLY A 48 14.07 -12.93 8.22
C GLY A 48 13.78 -11.47 7.92
N SER A 49 14.49 -10.90 6.95
CA SER A 49 14.29 -9.51 6.53
C SER A 49 12.85 -9.25 6.04
N LEU A 50 12.29 -10.17 5.25
CA LEU A 50 10.91 -10.06 4.78
C LEU A 50 9.90 -10.19 5.93
N HIS A 51 10.16 -11.07 6.89
CA HIS A 51 9.33 -11.20 8.09
C HIS A 51 9.34 -9.93 8.94
N ASP A 52 10.49 -9.29 9.11
CA ASP A 52 10.61 -8.02 9.84
C ASP A 52 9.88 -6.89 9.12
N CYS A 53 9.97 -6.84 7.79
CA CYS A 53 9.17 -5.91 6.98
C CYS A 53 7.67 -6.13 7.20
N LEU A 54 7.19 -7.37 7.14
CA LEU A 54 5.79 -7.72 7.36
C LEU A 54 5.32 -7.32 8.76
N ASN A 55 6.10 -7.60 9.79
CA ASN A 55 5.77 -7.22 11.17
C ASN A 55 5.66 -5.70 11.32
N SER A 56 6.57 -4.94 10.72
CA SER A 56 6.54 -3.48 10.74
C SER A 56 5.31 -2.93 9.99
N MET A 57 4.96 -3.51 8.85
CA MET A 57 3.76 -3.13 8.10
C MET A 57 2.48 -3.46 8.88
N HIS A 58 2.41 -4.62 9.52
CA HIS A 58 1.29 -5.01 10.37
C HIS A 58 1.11 -4.03 11.55
N GLN A 59 2.20 -3.64 12.20
CA GLN A 59 2.18 -2.67 13.29
C GLN A 59 1.73 -1.29 12.80
N ALA A 60 2.25 -0.81 11.68
CA ALA A 60 1.85 0.45 11.08
C ALA A 60 0.37 0.46 10.70
N HIS A 61 -0.11 -0.59 10.03
CA HIS A 61 -1.52 -0.75 9.68
C HIS A 61 -2.42 -0.74 10.93
N GLY A 62 -2.09 -1.52 11.96
CA GLY A 62 -2.84 -1.53 13.21
C GLY A 62 -2.92 -0.17 13.89
N THR A 63 -1.83 0.59 13.89
CA THR A 63 -1.79 1.96 14.42
C THR A 63 -2.71 2.90 13.63
N LEU A 64 -2.70 2.82 12.29
CA LEU A 64 -3.56 3.63 11.43
C LEU A 64 -5.05 3.31 11.60
N VAL A 65 -5.38 2.03 11.79
CA VAL A 65 -6.76 1.59 12.13
C VAL A 65 -7.23 2.22 13.45
N MET A 66 -6.36 2.24 14.46
CA MET A 66 -6.69 2.86 15.76
C MET A 66 -6.90 4.37 15.68
N LEU A 67 -6.27 5.03 14.72
CA LEU A 67 -6.45 6.46 14.44
C LEU A 67 -7.70 6.76 13.62
N GLU A 68 -8.43 5.74 13.18
CA GLU A 68 -9.64 5.87 12.35
C GLU A 68 -9.39 6.62 11.01
N LEU A 69 -8.18 6.53 10.47
CA LEU A 69 -7.78 7.14 9.20
C LEU A 69 -8.12 6.20 8.03
N THR A 70 -9.07 6.57 7.20
CA THR A 70 -9.61 5.70 6.14
C THR A 70 -8.66 5.56 4.95
N GLY A 71 -8.16 6.67 4.43
CA GLY A 71 -7.34 6.66 3.21
C GLY A 71 -6.00 5.96 3.39
N VAL A 72 -5.21 6.41 4.35
CA VAL A 72 -3.88 5.82 4.62
C VAL A 72 -3.97 4.38 5.12
N THR A 73 -5.04 4.01 5.83
CA THR A 73 -5.29 2.64 6.26
C THR A 73 -5.55 1.72 5.07
N LEU A 74 -6.29 2.17 4.07
CA LEU A 74 -6.51 1.41 2.83
C LEU A 74 -5.19 1.07 2.12
N LEU A 75 -4.29 2.04 2.01
CA LEU A 75 -2.97 1.79 1.42
C LEU A 75 -2.15 0.84 2.28
N ALA A 76 -2.09 1.05 3.59
CA ALA A 76 -1.35 0.20 4.51
C ALA A 76 -1.84 -1.26 4.51
N ASP A 77 -3.16 -1.49 4.43
CA ASP A 77 -3.76 -2.81 4.30
C ASP A 77 -3.23 -3.54 3.04
N HIS A 78 -3.24 -2.87 1.89
CA HIS A 78 -2.76 -3.46 0.65
C HIS A 78 -1.26 -3.72 0.65
N LEU A 79 -0.46 -2.83 1.25
CA LEU A 79 0.98 -3.04 1.43
C LEU A 79 1.26 -4.26 2.32
N GLU A 80 0.55 -4.40 3.43
CA GLU A 80 0.67 -5.57 4.32
C GLU A 80 0.30 -6.87 3.58
N ARG A 81 -0.77 -6.85 2.80
CA ARG A 81 -1.22 -8.01 2.03
C ARG A 81 -0.22 -8.43 0.93
N VAL A 82 0.40 -7.47 0.24
CA VAL A 82 1.47 -7.76 -0.72
C VAL A 82 2.71 -8.29 -0.02
N ALA A 83 3.11 -7.72 1.12
CA ALA A 83 4.21 -8.24 1.93
C ALA A 83 3.94 -9.67 2.42
N THR A 84 2.70 -9.97 2.82
CA THR A 84 2.26 -11.33 3.18
C THR A 84 2.37 -12.29 1.98
N ALA A 85 1.89 -11.87 0.81
CA ALA A 85 1.97 -12.68 -0.41
C ALA A 85 3.42 -12.95 -0.85
N LEU A 86 4.32 -11.98 -0.64
CA LEU A 86 5.77 -12.18 -0.82
C LEU A 86 6.31 -13.25 0.14
N SER A 87 5.96 -13.17 1.41
CA SER A 87 6.44 -14.10 2.44
C SER A 87 5.94 -15.53 2.24
N GLU A 88 4.80 -15.69 1.57
CA GLU A 88 4.19 -16.97 1.24
C GLU A 88 4.55 -17.49 -0.16
N ASP A 89 5.47 -16.80 -0.84
CA ASP A 89 5.97 -17.18 -2.19
C ASP A 89 4.83 -17.28 -3.23
N ARG A 90 3.82 -16.43 -3.13
CA ARG A 90 2.63 -16.42 -4.00
C ARG A 90 2.72 -15.48 -5.19
N LEU A 91 3.76 -14.66 -5.27
CA LEU A 91 3.90 -13.63 -6.32
C LEU A 91 4.79 -14.10 -7.45
N LYS A 92 4.37 -13.83 -8.69
CA LYS A 92 5.08 -14.22 -9.91
C LYS A 92 6.27 -13.30 -10.21
N ASP A 93 6.12 -12.00 -9.97
CA ASP A 93 7.16 -10.99 -10.22
C ASP A 93 7.57 -10.34 -8.89
N VAL A 94 8.47 -11.03 -8.19
CA VAL A 94 8.97 -10.59 -6.88
C VAL A 94 9.70 -9.24 -6.95
N PRO A 95 10.62 -8.98 -7.90
CA PRO A 95 11.30 -7.68 -7.97
C PRO A 95 10.33 -6.51 -8.19
N ALA A 96 9.37 -6.64 -9.10
CA ALA A 96 8.37 -5.60 -9.35
C ALA A 96 7.48 -5.36 -8.12
N ALA A 97 7.04 -6.43 -7.44
CA ALA A 97 6.27 -6.32 -6.21
C ALA A 97 7.05 -5.61 -5.08
N CYS A 98 8.34 -5.92 -4.92
CA CYS A 98 9.21 -5.22 -3.97
C CYS A 98 9.33 -3.72 -4.29
N GLN A 99 9.44 -3.36 -5.56
CA GLN A 99 9.52 -1.97 -5.99
C GLN A 99 8.23 -1.20 -5.66
N THR A 100 7.07 -1.77 -5.98
CA THR A 100 5.77 -1.15 -5.68
C THR A 100 5.52 -1.08 -4.18
N LEU A 101 5.89 -2.11 -3.43
CA LEU A 101 5.82 -2.11 -1.97
C LEU A 101 6.72 -1.02 -1.36
N MET A 102 7.94 -0.87 -1.84
CA MET A 102 8.86 0.19 -1.43
C MET A 102 8.28 1.58 -1.71
N GLN A 103 7.72 1.78 -2.90
CA GLN A 103 7.06 3.04 -3.27
C GLN A 103 5.95 3.38 -2.26
N GLY A 104 5.08 2.44 -1.92
CA GLY A 104 4.00 2.66 -0.96
C GLY A 104 4.50 3.01 0.43
N ILE A 105 5.54 2.35 0.92
CA ILE A 105 6.16 2.65 2.21
C ILE A 105 6.74 4.07 2.23
N LEU A 106 7.34 4.52 1.12
CA LEU A 106 7.93 5.86 1.00
C LEU A 106 6.87 6.96 0.85
N GLU A 107 5.71 6.65 0.27
CA GLU A 107 4.62 7.62 0.08
C GLU A 107 3.75 7.82 1.33
N LEU A 108 3.63 6.81 2.20
CA LEU A 108 2.82 6.90 3.42
C LEU A 108 3.15 8.10 4.31
N PRO A 109 4.43 8.44 4.59
CA PRO A 109 4.78 9.62 5.37
C PRO A 109 4.25 10.93 4.77
N GLY A 110 4.29 11.06 3.44
CA GLY A 110 3.75 12.22 2.74
C GLY A 110 2.25 12.40 2.97
N TYR A 111 1.48 11.34 2.90
CA TYR A 111 0.03 11.38 3.19
C TYR A 111 -0.25 11.74 4.66
N LEU A 112 0.58 11.27 5.59
CA LEU A 112 0.46 11.66 7.00
C LEU A 112 0.77 13.15 7.21
N ASP A 113 1.74 13.70 6.48
CA ASP A 113 2.06 15.13 6.50
C ASP A 113 0.88 15.98 5.98
N GLU A 114 0.23 15.53 4.90
CA GLU A 114 -0.97 16.18 4.35
C GLU A 114 -2.13 16.19 5.35
N LEU A 115 -2.39 15.08 6.04
CA LEU A 115 -3.41 14.98 7.08
C LEU A 115 -3.10 15.92 8.25
N GLN A 116 -1.84 15.99 8.67
CA GLN A 116 -1.40 16.90 9.73
C GLN A 116 -1.55 18.37 9.32
N ALA A 117 -1.35 18.68 8.05
CA ALA A 117 -1.59 20.02 7.48
C ALA A 117 -3.09 20.38 7.38
N GLY A 118 -3.99 19.45 7.70
CA GLY A 118 -5.43 19.65 7.70
C GLY A 118 -6.13 19.31 6.39
N LEU A 119 -5.44 18.63 5.46
CA LEU A 119 -6.10 18.09 4.28
C LEU A 119 -7.05 16.95 4.68
N PRO A 120 -8.16 16.77 3.94
CA PRO A 120 -9.11 15.71 4.25
C PRO A 120 -8.51 14.32 4.03
N ASP A 121 -8.86 13.39 4.90
CA ASP A 121 -8.54 11.97 4.74
C ASP A 121 -9.34 11.41 3.56
N SER A 122 -8.68 11.32 2.41
CA SER A 122 -9.25 10.87 1.14
C SER A 122 -8.47 9.68 0.58
N THR A 123 -9.20 8.73 0.02
CA THR A 123 -8.60 7.58 -0.67
C THR A 123 -8.10 7.92 -2.07
N SER A 124 -8.61 9.01 -2.68
CA SER A 124 -8.33 9.37 -4.08
C SER A 124 -6.85 9.43 -4.45
N PRO A 125 -5.97 10.09 -3.68
CA PRO A 125 -4.55 10.17 -4.03
C PRO A 125 -3.84 8.82 -4.03
N MET A 126 -4.34 7.86 -3.26
CA MET A 126 -3.71 6.54 -3.06
C MET A 126 -4.23 5.48 -4.01
N LEU A 127 -5.36 5.73 -4.69
CA LEU A 127 -6.00 4.75 -5.56
C LEU A 127 -5.10 4.20 -6.67
N PRO A 128 -4.28 5.00 -7.38
CA PRO A 128 -3.39 4.45 -8.41
C PRO A 128 -2.45 3.39 -7.87
N LEU A 129 -1.85 3.63 -6.70
CA LEU A 129 -0.94 2.69 -6.05
C LEU A 129 -1.70 1.49 -5.47
N VAL A 130 -2.88 1.71 -4.90
CA VAL A 130 -3.75 0.62 -4.42
C VAL A 130 -4.14 -0.31 -5.58
N TYR A 131 -4.49 0.23 -6.74
CA TYR A 131 -4.80 -0.58 -7.93
C TYR A 131 -3.60 -1.41 -8.39
N GLU A 132 -2.41 -0.83 -8.39
CA GLU A 132 -1.19 -1.56 -8.74
C GLU A 132 -0.90 -2.70 -7.75
N LEU A 133 -1.05 -2.46 -6.44
CA LEU A 133 -0.92 -3.48 -5.41
C LEU A 133 -1.95 -4.61 -5.57
N ARG A 134 -3.19 -4.28 -5.94
CA ARG A 134 -4.25 -5.26 -6.19
C ARG A 134 -3.95 -6.16 -7.39
N VAL A 135 -3.26 -5.67 -8.40
CA VAL A 135 -2.81 -6.50 -9.53
C VAL A 135 -1.91 -7.64 -9.07
N TYR A 136 -0.99 -7.38 -8.13
CA TYR A 136 -0.16 -8.44 -7.55
C TYR A 136 -0.95 -9.46 -6.73
N LEU A 137 -2.08 -9.05 -6.17
CA LEU A 137 -2.96 -9.92 -5.37
C LEU A 137 -4.00 -10.67 -6.23
N ASP A 138 -3.94 -10.55 -7.55
CA ASP A 138 -4.96 -11.08 -8.48
C ASP A 138 -6.39 -10.61 -8.14
N GLU A 139 -6.51 -9.43 -7.56
CA GLU A 139 -7.79 -8.84 -7.18
C GLU A 139 -8.32 -7.92 -8.28
N THR A 140 -9.64 -8.00 -8.52
CA THR A 140 -10.31 -7.11 -9.47
C THR A 140 -10.19 -5.65 -9.05
N PRO A 141 -10.05 -4.71 -10.00
CA PRO A 141 -10.07 -3.28 -9.69
C PRO A 141 -11.33 -2.92 -8.90
N ILE A 142 -11.19 -2.05 -7.92
CA ILE A 142 -12.36 -1.43 -7.28
C ILE A 142 -12.95 -0.49 -8.33
N VAL A 143 -14.00 -0.95 -9.00
CA VAL A 143 -14.77 -0.08 -9.88
C VAL A 143 -15.68 0.75 -8.98
N ASP A 144 -15.20 1.91 -8.55
CA ASP A 144 -16.07 2.90 -7.95
C ASP A 144 -17.04 3.36 -9.06
N GLN A 145 -18.32 3.15 -8.85
CA GLN A 145 -19.36 3.51 -9.83
C GLN A 145 -19.31 5.00 -10.19
N ASN A 146 -18.78 5.84 -9.32
CA ASN A 146 -18.56 7.26 -9.61
C ASN A 146 -17.39 7.51 -10.58
N SER A 147 -16.39 6.65 -10.60
CA SER A 147 -15.26 6.77 -11.53
C SER A 147 -15.61 6.35 -12.94
N VAL A 148 -16.55 5.39 -13.09
CA VAL A 148 -17.05 4.95 -14.41
C VAL A 148 -17.83 6.08 -15.10
N ALA A 149 -18.61 6.86 -14.37
CA ALA A 149 -19.33 8.01 -14.90
C ALA A 149 -18.40 9.10 -15.44
N SER A 150 -17.22 9.26 -14.84
CA SER A 150 -16.20 10.23 -15.29
C SER A 150 -15.44 9.75 -16.53
N LEU A 151 -15.22 8.43 -16.66
CA LEU A 151 -14.52 7.84 -17.79
C LEU A 151 -15.40 7.72 -19.04
N SER A 152 -16.70 7.54 -18.88
CA SER A 152 -17.67 7.50 -20.01
C SER A 152 -17.78 8.84 -20.73
N GLY A 153 -17.49 9.95 -20.07
CA GLY A 153 -17.43 11.29 -20.68
C GLY A 153 -16.18 11.53 -21.52
N VAL A 154 -15.10 10.78 -21.30
CA VAL A 154 -13.80 11.01 -21.97
C VAL A 154 -13.55 10.01 -23.13
N PHE A 155 -14.06 8.78 -23.04
CA PHE A 155 -13.78 7.72 -24.03
C PHE A 155 -14.97 7.30 -24.90
N GLY A 156 -16.13 7.92 -24.73
CA GLY A 156 -17.33 7.59 -25.51
C GLY A 156 -17.85 6.16 -25.23
N ASP A 157 -19.06 5.93 -25.69
CA ASP A 157 -19.89 4.72 -25.42
C ASP A 157 -19.24 3.38 -25.79
N THR A 158 -18.19 3.41 -26.59
CA THR A 158 -17.54 2.21 -27.18
C THR A 158 -16.68 1.43 -26.17
N ALA A 159 -16.15 2.09 -25.15
CA ALA A 159 -15.29 1.44 -24.16
C ALA A 159 -16.11 0.67 -23.11
N VAL A 160 -17.30 1.17 -22.77
CA VAL A 160 -18.20 0.56 -21.79
C VAL A 160 -18.78 -0.76 -22.32
N GLN A 161 -19.06 -0.85 -23.63
CA GLN A 161 -19.58 -2.07 -24.24
C GLN A 161 -18.56 -3.22 -24.30
N ARG A 162 -17.26 -2.92 -24.34
CA ARG A 162 -16.21 -3.95 -24.33
C ARG A 162 -16.03 -4.61 -22.96
N PHE A 163 -16.25 -3.86 -21.87
CA PHE A 163 -16.19 -4.42 -20.51
C PHE A 163 -17.44 -5.27 -20.16
N SER A 164 -18.60 -4.90 -20.66
CA SER A 164 -19.84 -5.70 -20.47
C SER A 164 -19.81 -7.04 -21.22
N ALA A 165 -19.04 -7.16 -22.30
CA ALA A 165 -18.93 -8.38 -23.08
C ALA A 165 -18.02 -9.44 -22.44
N ILE A 166 -17.20 -9.08 -21.45
CA ILE A 166 -16.28 -10.01 -20.77
C ILE A 166 -16.97 -10.74 -19.61
N ASP A 167 -18.01 -10.15 -19.02
CA ASP A 167 -18.80 -10.76 -17.93
C ASP A 167 -19.83 -11.81 -18.41
N GLY A 168 -19.92 -12.05 -19.68
CA GLY A 168 -20.91 -12.96 -20.28
C GLY A 168 -20.38 -14.30 -20.82
N VAL A 169 -19.13 -14.66 -20.51
CA VAL A 169 -18.53 -15.93 -20.95
C VAL A 169 -18.42 -16.86 -19.75
N ASP A 170 -19.40 -17.74 -19.62
CA ASP A 170 -19.28 -18.97 -18.85
C ASP A 170 -18.22 -19.89 -19.47
#